data_bbb85c746d71381e0db5aa1f5bbca10b
#
_entry.id   bbb85c746d71381e0db5aa1f5bbca10b
#
_cell.length_a   1.000
_cell.length_b   1.000
_cell.length_c   1.000
_cell.angle_alpha   90.00
_cell.angle_beta   90.00
_cell.angle_gamma   90.00
#
_symmetry.space_group_name_H-M   'P 1'
#
loop_
_entity.id
_entity.type
_entity.pdbx_description
1 polymer ?
#
loop_
_entity_poly.entity_id
_entity_poly.type
_entity_poly.pdbx_seq_one_letter_code
_entity_poly.pdbx_strand_id
1 'polypeptide(L)'
;MNQREAFSDKKQKKKLLKHPLYKPVPLRFRTIFISDVHLGTSGCQAKRLLEFLKATESDKLYLIGDIVDGWQLKRRWYWHQTHNDVVQLVLKKAKKGTKVIFVPGNHDESIRQFIGLDFGGIKIRDELVHKTADGRKLLVLHGDRFDGVIACAKWLAYVGDSLYTLILKFNQYYNSWRARVGLPYWSLSQYLKLKVKNAVSYITSFEQALAAEARKKGLDGVICGHIHKPEIRDIDGILYCNDGDWVESLTALIEEPT
;
A
#
# COMPACT_ATOMS: atom_id res chain seq x y z
N MET A 1 13.34 -15.27 36.05
CA MET A 1 12.61 -13.98 36.05
C MET A 1 11.19 -14.25 36.55
N ASN A 2 10.84 -13.70 37.69
CA ASN A 2 9.67 -14.11 38.47
C ASN A 2 8.40 -13.47 37.87
N GLN A 3 7.29 -14.21 37.70
CA GLN A 3 6.03 -13.72 37.12
C GLN A 3 5.49 -12.45 37.84
N ARG A 4 5.82 -12.26 39.11
CA ARG A 4 5.45 -11.06 39.89
C ARG A 4 6.20 -9.80 39.43
N GLU A 5 7.46 -9.90 39.00
CA GLU A 5 8.24 -8.76 38.48
C GLU A 5 7.74 -8.32 37.11
N ALA A 6 7.38 -9.26 36.21
CA ALA A 6 6.81 -8.97 34.92
C ALA A 6 5.42 -8.33 35.00
N PHE A 7 4.63 -8.66 36.05
CA PHE A 7 3.30 -8.07 36.29
C PHE A 7 3.40 -6.66 36.89
N SER A 8 4.41 -6.42 37.74
CA SER A 8 4.74 -5.09 38.30
C SER A 8 5.18 -4.14 37.20
N ASP A 9 6.05 -4.60 36.30
CA ASP A 9 6.58 -3.80 35.20
C ASP A 9 5.48 -3.40 34.19
N LYS A 10 4.57 -4.31 33.85
CA LYS A 10 3.39 -4.00 33.00
C LYS A 10 2.45 -2.96 33.63
N LYS A 11 2.26 -3.01 34.94
CA LYS A 11 1.38 -2.08 35.68
C LYS A 11 2.01 -0.68 35.81
N GLN A 12 3.33 -0.62 36.05
CA GLN A 12 4.11 0.63 36.05
C GLN A 12 4.17 1.25 34.65
N LYS A 13 4.43 0.46 33.60
CA LYS A 13 4.42 0.91 32.21
C LYS A 13 3.05 1.46 31.79
N LYS A 14 1.96 0.81 32.21
CA LYS A 14 0.59 1.28 31.98
C LYS A 14 0.23 2.57 32.73
N LYS A 15 0.85 2.81 33.89
CA LYS A 15 0.68 4.04 34.69
C LYS A 15 1.50 5.20 34.12
N LEU A 16 2.72 4.94 33.63
CA LEU A 16 3.58 5.91 32.93
C LEU A 16 2.93 6.37 31.62
N LEU A 17 2.33 5.46 30.85
CA LEU A 17 1.63 5.79 29.59
C LEU A 17 0.39 6.69 29.79
N LYS A 18 -0.16 6.74 31.01
CA LYS A 18 -1.29 7.61 31.37
C LYS A 18 -0.86 8.95 31.99
N HIS A 19 0.44 9.17 32.19
CA HIS A 19 0.93 10.42 32.76
C HIS A 19 0.82 11.56 31.73
N PRO A 20 0.23 12.72 32.05
CA PRO A 20 0.02 13.81 31.07
C PRO A 20 1.30 14.33 30.42
N LEU A 21 2.45 14.15 31.05
CA LEU A 21 3.76 14.57 30.53
C LEU A 21 4.51 13.46 29.79
N TYR A 22 3.96 12.24 29.73
CA TYR A 22 4.59 11.15 28.99
C TYR A 22 4.28 11.29 27.50
N LYS A 23 5.22 11.80 26.75
CA LYS A 23 5.21 11.76 25.29
C LYS A 23 6.11 10.59 24.86
N PRO A 24 5.56 9.50 24.30
CA PRO A 24 6.40 8.43 23.78
C PRO A 24 7.36 9.01 22.73
N VAL A 25 8.63 8.64 22.84
CA VAL A 25 9.63 9.00 21.82
C VAL A 25 9.26 8.29 20.53
N PRO A 26 9.11 9.02 19.40
CA PRO A 26 8.81 8.40 18.13
C PRO A 26 9.94 7.44 17.69
N LEU A 27 9.56 6.34 17.06
CA LEU A 27 10.52 5.46 16.39
C LEU A 27 11.15 6.23 15.22
N ARG A 28 12.48 6.21 15.11
CA ARG A 28 13.19 6.94 14.07
C ARG A 28 13.74 5.98 13.03
N PHE A 29 13.44 6.29 11.77
CA PHE A 29 13.88 5.56 10.59
C PHE A 29 14.68 6.48 9.66
N ARG A 30 15.53 5.90 8.82
CA ARG A 30 16.19 6.64 7.75
C ARG A 30 15.18 7.01 6.68
N THR A 31 14.35 6.05 6.26
CA THR A 31 13.34 6.26 5.21
C THR A 31 12.08 5.47 5.52
N ILE A 32 10.94 6.05 5.22
CA ILE A 32 9.63 5.40 5.24
C ILE A 32 9.02 5.51 3.85
N PHE A 33 8.46 4.41 3.33
CA PHE A 33 7.75 4.33 2.07
C PHE A 33 6.31 3.91 2.33
N ILE A 34 5.37 4.62 1.74
CA ILE A 34 3.92 4.44 1.90
C ILE A 34 3.26 4.63 0.55
N SER A 35 2.37 3.72 0.16
CA SER A 35 1.51 3.84 -1.01
C SER A 35 0.06 3.49 -0.70
N ASP A 36 -0.80 3.59 -1.70
CA ASP A 36 -2.14 3.02 -1.72
C ASP A 36 -2.97 3.34 -0.46
N VAL A 37 -2.99 4.63 -0.10
CA VAL A 37 -3.71 5.14 1.07
C VAL A 37 -5.18 5.38 0.77
N HIS A 38 -5.48 5.84 -0.46
CA HIS A 38 -6.82 6.14 -0.95
C HIS A 38 -7.63 7.09 -0.05
N LEU A 39 -7.00 8.20 0.40
CA LEU A 39 -7.74 9.29 1.05
C LEU A 39 -8.88 9.76 0.14
N GLY A 40 -10.08 9.88 0.68
CA GLY A 40 -11.28 10.17 -0.09
C GLY A 40 -12.19 8.97 -0.28
N THR A 41 -11.82 7.80 0.29
CA THR A 41 -12.65 6.60 0.32
C THR A 41 -13.02 6.19 1.74
N SER A 42 -14.13 5.48 1.91
CA SER A 42 -14.54 4.92 3.20
C SER A 42 -13.69 3.70 3.62
N GLY A 43 -12.99 3.07 2.68
CA GLY A 43 -12.09 1.93 2.93
C GLY A 43 -10.73 2.35 3.51
N CYS A 44 -10.34 3.60 3.33
CA CYS A 44 -9.07 4.12 3.82
C CYS A 44 -8.98 4.05 5.35
N GLN A 45 -7.92 3.42 5.85
CA GLN A 45 -7.63 3.33 7.29
C GLN A 45 -6.84 4.56 7.79
N ALA A 46 -7.31 5.75 7.44
CA ALA A 46 -6.64 7.02 7.72
C ALA A 46 -6.29 7.21 9.21
N LYS A 47 -7.11 6.69 10.13
CA LYS A 47 -6.82 6.74 11.57
C LYS A 47 -5.57 5.92 11.93
N ARG A 48 -5.42 4.73 11.36
CA ARG A 48 -4.25 3.87 11.57
C ARG A 48 -2.98 4.49 10.99
N LEU A 49 -3.09 5.04 9.77
CA LEU A 49 -1.99 5.78 9.16
C LEU A 49 -1.58 6.99 10.02
N LEU A 50 -2.55 7.74 10.52
CA LEU A 50 -2.28 8.89 11.39
C LEU A 50 -1.56 8.47 12.69
N GLU A 51 -1.97 7.36 13.31
CA GLU A 51 -1.32 6.78 14.48
C GLU A 51 0.13 6.38 14.16
N PHE A 52 0.37 5.69 13.04
CA PHE A 52 1.70 5.31 12.56
C PHE A 52 2.59 6.53 12.31
N LEU A 53 2.10 7.52 11.56
CA LEU A 53 2.86 8.74 11.25
C LEU A 53 3.17 9.58 12.51
N LYS A 54 2.33 9.55 13.55
CA LYS A 54 2.58 10.19 14.84
C LYS A 54 3.63 9.44 15.66
N ALA A 55 3.65 8.12 15.56
CA ALA A 55 4.57 7.26 16.31
C ALA A 55 5.95 7.14 15.65
N THR A 56 6.13 7.68 14.44
CA THR A 56 7.37 7.53 13.66
C THR A 56 7.94 8.88 13.22
N GLU A 57 9.26 8.94 13.10
CA GLU A 57 10.01 10.03 12.45
C GLU A 57 10.96 9.42 11.41
N SER A 58 11.26 10.17 10.35
CA SER A 58 12.22 9.74 9.32
C SER A 58 12.93 10.92 8.68
N ASP A 59 14.11 10.67 8.13
CA ASP A 59 14.82 11.67 7.34
C ASP A 59 14.15 11.86 5.97
N LYS A 60 13.57 10.78 5.41
CA LYS A 60 12.82 10.79 4.16
C LYS A 60 11.47 10.08 4.33
N LEU A 61 10.45 10.64 3.69
CA LEU A 61 9.12 10.01 3.57
C LEU A 61 8.73 10.00 2.09
N TYR A 62 8.58 8.81 1.53
CA TYR A 62 8.08 8.63 0.17
C TYR A 62 6.60 8.28 0.21
N LEU A 63 5.81 9.00 -0.57
CA LEU A 63 4.40 8.76 -0.83
C LEU A 63 4.30 8.24 -2.26
N ILE A 64 4.15 6.91 -2.42
CA ILE A 64 4.34 6.21 -3.69
C ILE A 64 3.00 5.90 -4.35
N GLY A 65 2.26 6.95 -4.71
CA GLY A 65 1.03 6.90 -5.48
C GLY A 65 -0.20 6.43 -4.71
N ASP A 66 -1.34 6.74 -5.31
CA ASP A 66 -2.67 6.43 -4.79
C ASP A 66 -2.88 6.91 -3.33
N ILE A 67 -2.28 8.08 -3.02
CA ILE A 67 -2.43 8.70 -1.71
C ILE A 67 -3.81 9.34 -1.58
N VAL A 68 -4.28 10.00 -2.64
CA VAL A 68 -5.62 10.60 -2.70
C VAL A 68 -6.40 9.94 -3.82
N ASP A 69 -7.57 9.40 -3.51
CA ASP A 69 -8.43 8.78 -4.52
C ASP A 69 -9.25 9.84 -5.28
N GLY A 70 -8.63 10.46 -6.26
CA GLY A 70 -9.25 11.46 -7.11
C GLY A 70 -10.41 10.91 -7.94
N TRP A 71 -10.42 9.62 -8.27
CA TRP A 71 -11.50 8.97 -9.01
C TRP A 71 -12.77 8.88 -8.17
N GLN A 72 -12.66 8.45 -6.92
CA GLN A 72 -13.79 8.39 -6.01
C GLN A 72 -14.29 9.78 -5.63
N LEU A 73 -13.41 10.72 -5.36
CA LEU A 73 -13.77 12.10 -5.03
C LEU A 73 -14.55 12.79 -6.17
N LYS A 74 -14.21 12.53 -7.45
CA LYS A 74 -14.97 13.01 -8.61
C LYS A 74 -16.38 12.41 -8.71
N ARG A 75 -16.56 11.16 -8.28
CA ARG A 75 -17.85 10.46 -8.32
C ARG A 75 -18.74 10.83 -7.15
N ARG A 76 -18.18 10.88 -5.95
CA ARG A 76 -18.86 11.21 -4.71
C ARG A 76 -17.86 11.78 -3.73
N TRP A 77 -18.09 13.00 -3.28
CA TRP A 77 -17.27 13.63 -2.26
C TRP A 77 -17.39 12.88 -0.94
N TYR A 78 -16.25 12.38 -0.45
CA TYR A 78 -16.11 11.78 0.86
C TYR A 78 -14.76 12.23 1.45
N TRP A 79 -14.80 13.11 2.45
CA TRP A 79 -13.60 13.63 3.06
C TRP A 79 -13.83 13.78 4.56
N HIS A 80 -13.34 12.81 5.33
CA HIS A 80 -13.45 12.78 6.77
C HIS A 80 -12.34 13.63 7.41
N GLN A 81 -12.55 14.14 8.64
CA GLN A 81 -11.56 14.95 9.34
C GLN A 81 -10.20 14.22 9.46
N THR A 82 -10.19 12.91 9.67
CA THR A 82 -8.95 12.12 9.74
C THR A 82 -8.13 12.15 8.44
N HIS A 83 -8.76 12.29 7.26
CA HIS A 83 -8.05 12.48 6.00
C HIS A 83 -7.29 13.81 6.00
N ASN A 84 -7.97 14.86 6.45
CA ASN A 84 -7.37 16.18 6.61
C ASN A 84 -6.19 16.15 7.60
N ASP A 85 -6.35 15.45 8.73
CA ASP A 85 -5.31 15.31 9.75
C ASP A 85 -4.05 14.60 9.22
N VAL A 86 -4.21 13.59 8.34
CA VAL A 86 -3.10 12.91 7.66
C VAL A 86 -2.34 13.90 6.77
N VAL A 87 -3.05 14.64 5.92
CA VAL A 87 -2.44 15.64 5.02
C VAL A 87 -1.68 16.70 5.82
N GLN A 88 -2.31 17.25 6.87
CA GLN A 88 -1.68 18.25 7.75
C GLN A 88 -0.43 17.69 8.43
N LEU A 89 -0.46 16.43 8.87
CA LEU A 89 0.70 15.80 9.51
C LEU A 89 1.86 15.61 8.54
N VAL A 90 1.59 15.20 7.29
CA VAL A 90 2.61 15.09 6.24
C VAL A 90 3.26 16.45 5.96
N LEU A 91 2.46 17.50 5.77
CA LEU A 91 2.95 18.87 5.60
C LEU A 91 3.77 19.35 6.81
N LYS A 92 3.32 19.01 8.03
CA LYS A 92 4.06 19.32 9.26
C LYS A 92 5.40 18.59 9.33
N LYS A 93 5.49 17.34 8.89
CA LYS A 93 6.75 16.59 8.80
C LYS A 93 7.70 17.25 7.79
N ALA A 94 7.20 17.62 6.61
CA ALA A 94 7.98 18.36 5.60
C ALA A 94 8.53 19.67 6.18
N LYS A 95 7.69 20.47 6.84
CA LYS A 95 8.10 21.73 7.48
C LYS A 95 9.13 21.53 8.60
N LYS A 96 9.16 20.36 9.25
CA LYS A 96 10.13 20.01 10.29
C LYS A 96 11.45 19.46 9.73
N GLY A 97 11.61 19.37 8.41
CA GLY A 97 12.84 18.95 7.75
C GLY A 97 12.85 17.52 7.21
N THR A 98 11.78 16.73 7.38
CA THR A 98 11.63 15.45 6.67
C THR A 98 11.56 15.73 5.16
N LYS A 99 12.40 15.06 4.37
CA LYS A 99 12.37 15.17 2.90
C LYS A 99 11.18 14.36 2.38
N VAL A 100 10.06 15.02 2.11
CA VAL A 100 8.86 14.36 1.58
C VAL A 100 8.89 14.37 0.06
N ILE A 101 8.73 13.18 -0.55
CA ILE A 101 8.66 13.00 -1.99
C ILE A 101 7.34 12.31 -2.32
N PHE A 102 6.60 12.88 -3.25
CA PHE A 102 5.36 12.34 -3.77
C PHE A 102 5.57 11.81 -5.19
N VAL A 103 5.24 10.55 -5.40
CA VAL A 103 5.21 9.90 -6.73
C VAL A 103 3.75 9.61 -7.05
N PRO A 104 3.14 10.24 -8.07
CA PRO A 104 1.72 10.03 -8.37
C PRO A 104 1.42 8.64 -8.90
N GLY A 105 0.28 8.08 -8.45
CA GLY A 105 -0.32 6.87 -9.00
C GLY A 105 -1.45 7.15 -10.00
N ASN A 106 -2.23 6.13 -10.32
CA ASN A 106 -3.36 6.26 -11.24
C ASN A 106 -4.60 6.93 -10.61
N HIS A 107 -4.82 6.75 -9.29
CA HIS A 107 -5.95 7.41 -8.61
C HIS A 107 -5.72 8.90 -8.35
N ASP A 108 -4.48 9.31 -8.29
CA ASP A 108 -4.07 10.72 -8.15
C ASP A 108 -3.29 11.23 -9.37
N GLU A 109 -3.55 10.68 -10.57
CA GLU A 109 -2.89 11.00 -11.83
C GLU A 109 -2.89 12.50 -12.18
N SER A 110 -3.91 13.25 -11.73
CA SER A 110 -4.00 14.70 -11.92
C SER A 110 -2.82 15.45 -11.30
N ILE A 111 -2.10 14.85 -10.35
CA ILE A 111 -0.90 15.44 -9.76
C ILE A 111 0.30 15.34 -10.70
N ARG A 112 0.28 14.47 -11.72
CA ARG A 112 1.37 14.32 -12.70
C ARG A 112 1.69 15.60 -13.47
N GLN A 113 0.70 16.49 -13.67
CA GLN A 113 0.93 17.79 -14.29
C GLN A 113 1.88 18.70 -13.48
N PHE A 114 2.12 18.39 -12.20
CA PHE A 114 2.99 19.14 -11.30
C PHE A 114 4.35 18.46 -11.08
N ILE A 115 4.70 17.43 -11.88
CA ILE A 115 6.01 16.79 -11.81
C ILE A 115 7.12 17.82 -11.99
N GLY A 116 8.14 17.74 -11.14
CA GLY A 116 9.25 18.68 -11.11
C GLY A 116 9.10 19.81 -10.10
N LEU A 117 7.86 20.08 -9.65
CA LEU A 117 7.61 21.15 -8.68
C LEU A 117 7.85 20.70 -7.24
N ASP A 118 7.96 21.69 -6.37
CA ASP A 118 7.99 21.57 -4.90
C ASP A 118 6.76 22.30 -4.35
N PHE A 119 5.90 21.60 -3.64
CA PHE A 119 4.68 22.15 -3.10
C PHE A 119 4.65 21.99 -1.57
N GLY A 120 4.83 23.06 -0.83
CA GLY A 120 4.83 23.04 0.64
C GLY A 120 5.94 22.19 1.25
N GLY A 121 7.10 22.04 0.55
CA GLY A 121 8.20 21.16 0.97
C GLY A 121 8.03 19.70 0.53
N ILE A 122 6.99 19.39 -0.27
CA ILE A 122 6.76 18.08 -0.87
C ILE A 122 7.21 18.14 -2.33
N LYS A 123 8.21 17.32 -2.68
CA LYS A 123 8.75 17.24 -4.05
C LYS A 123 7.93 16.24 -4.86
N ILE A 124 7.40 16.67 -6.01
CA ILE A 124 6.64 15.80 -6.91
C ILE A 124 7.57 15.24 -7.97
N ARG A 125 7.67 13.92 -8.07
CA ARG A 125 8.49 13.18 -9.04
C ARG A 125 7.68 12.07 -9.65
N ASP A 126 7.95 11.76 -10.93
CA ASP A 126 7.28 10.65 -11.62
C ASP A 126 7.86 9.28 -11.22
N GLU A 127 9.17 9.24 -11.15
CA GLU A 127 10.01 8.17 -10.60
C GLU A 127 11.31 8.76 -10.06
N LEU A 128 12.03 8.03 -9.25
CA LEU A 128 13.36 8.45 -8.79
C LEU A 128 14.20 7.25 -8.37
N VAL A 129 15.48 7.50 -8.15
CA VAL A 129 16.40 6.50 -7.60
C VAL A 129 16.64 6.80 -6.12
N HIS A 130 16.32 5.83 -5.27
CA HIS A 130 16.65 5.84 -3.86
C HIS A 130 17.99 5.14 -3.64
N LYS A 131 18.91 5.80 -2.96
CA LYS A 131 20.17 5.19 -2.51
C LYS A 131 20.00 4.75 -1.07
N THR A 132 20.07 3.45 -0.84
CA THR A 132 19.98 2.83 0.49
C THR A 132 21.24 3.11 1.32
N ALA A 133 21.17 2.81 2.61
CA ALA A 133 22.30 2.96 3.54
C ALA A 133 23.50 2.08 3.17
N ASP A 134 23.23 0.86 2.69
CA ASP A 134 24.25 -0.09 2.20
C ASP A 134 24.75 0.21 0.78
N GLY A 135 24.30 1.32 0.18
CA GLY A 135 24.78 1.83 -1.11
C GLY A 135 24.03 1.36 -2.35
N ARG A 136 23.09 0.41 -2.22
CA ARG A 136 22.24 -0.03 -3.35
C ARG A 136 21.40 1.11 -3.91
N LYS A 137 21.09 1.04 -5.20
CA LYS A 137 20.26 2.00 -5.92
C LYS A 137 18.95 1.34 -6.32
N LEU A 138 17.86 1.78 -5.72
CA LEU A 138 16.53 1.22 -5.96
C LEU A 138 15.68 2.21 -6.74
N LEU A 139 15.04 1.74 -7.81
CA LEU A 139 14.03 2.50 -8.54
C LEU A 139 12.79 2.66 -7.67
N VAL A 140 12.28 3.88 -7.53
CA VAL A 140 11.03 4.16 -6.81
C VAL A 140 10.01 4.70 -7.79
N LEU A 141 8.89 4.01 -7.93
CA LEU A 141 7.76 4.39 -8.79
C LEU A 141 6.47 3.74 -8.26
N HIS A 142 5.30 4.24 -8.66
CA HIS A 142 4.05 3.62 -8.21
C HIS A 142 3.81 2.24 -8.84
N GLY A 143 3.92 2.11 -10.15
CA GLY A 143 3.78 0.84 -10.87
C GLY A 143 2.65 0.81 -11.88
N ASP A 144 1.71 1.72 -11.83
CA ASP A 144 0.52 1.80 -12.68
C ASP A 144 0.81 1.82 -14.21
N ARG A 145 1.98 2.29 -14.61
CA ARG A 145 2.42 2.27 -16.02
C ARG A 145 2.54 0.86 -16.61
N PHE A 146 2.64 -0.15 -15.76
CA PHE A 146 2.71 -1.54 -16.14
C PHE A 146 1.33 -2.21 -16.19
N ASP A 147 0.24 -1.43 -16.02
CA ASP A 147 -1.15 -1.89 -16.01
C ASP A 147 -1.67 -2.47 -17.33
N GLY A 148 -1.02 -2.24 -18.44
CA GLY A 148 -1.41 -2.83 -19.72
C GLY A 148 -1.55 -4.37 -19.70
N VAL A 149 -1.04 -4.98 -18.62
CA VAL A 149 -1.10 -6.44 -18.34
C VAL A 149 -2.21 -6.77 -17.31
N ILE A 150 -2.91 -5.77 -16.74
CA ILE A 150 -3.49 -5.85 -15.37
C ILE A 150 -4.99 -5.71 -15.20
N ALA A 151 -5.75 -5.36 -16.13
CA ALA A 151 -7.17 -4.98 -15.98
C ALA A 151 -8.07 -5.94 -15.15
N CYS A 152 -7.59 -7.09 -14.70
CA CYS A 152 -8.40 -8.15 -14.08
C CYS A 152 -8.21 -8.44 -12.59
N ALA A 153 -7.13 -8.00 -11.94
CA ALA A 153 -6.77 -8.53 -10.60
C ALA A 153 -7.45 -7.83 -9.41
N LYS A 154 -7.75 -6.54 -9.50
CA LYS A 154 -8.33 -5.77 -8.37
C LYS A 154 -9.71 -6.26 -7.91
N TRP A 155 -10.43 -7.01 -8.74
CA TRP A 155 -11.79 -7.48 -8.39
C TRP A 155 -11.81 -8.78 -7.60
N LEU A 156 -10.74 -9.57 -7.65
CA LEU A 156 -10.68 -10.90 -7.04
C LEU A 156 -10.26 -10.94 -5.57
N ALA A 157 -9.47 -9.97 -5.13
CA ALA A 157 -9.10 -9.84 -3.73
C ALA A 157 -10.30 -9.50 -2.82
N TYR A 158 -11.32 -8.82 -3.37
CA TYR A 158 -12.55 -8.44 -2.64
C TYR A 158 -13.53 -9.60 -2.44
N VAL A 159 -13.31 -10.75 -3.08
CA VAL A 159 -14.20 -11.92 -3.07
C VAL A 159 -13.72 -13.01 -2.09
N GLY A 160 -13.07 -12.60 -1.00
CA GLY A 160 -12.68 -13.51 0.07
C GLY A 160 -13.85 -14.23 0.75
N ASP A 161 -13.58 -15.35 1.33
CA ASP A 161 -14.29 -16.37 2.14
C ASP A 161 -15.83 -16.32 2.28
N SER A 162 -16.45 -15.20 2.62
CA SER A 162 -17.89 -15.12 2.85
C SER A 162 -18.73 -15.29 1.57
N LEU A 163 -18.20 -14.85 0.44
CA LEU A 163 -18.87 -14.95 -0.85
C LEU A 163 -18.71 -16.37 -1.45
N TYR A 164 -17.65 -17.09 -1.12
CA TYR A 164 -17.43 -18.46 -1.62
C TYR A 164 -18.57 -19.41 -1.25
N THR A 165 -19.02 -19.38 0.01
CA THR A 165 -20.13 -20.21 0.46
C THR A 165 -21.48 -19.80 -0.18
N LEU A 166 -21.70 -18.51 -0.37
CA LEU A 166 -22.88 -17.99 -1.06
C LEU A 166 -22.87 -18.38 -2.54
N ILE A 167 -21.71 -18.29 -3.17
CA ILE A 167 -21.47 -18.67 -4.56
C ILE A 167 -21.72 -20.17 -4.79
N LEU A 168 -21.30 -21.06 -3.88
CA LEU A 168 -21.55 -22.49 -4.01
C LEU A 168 -23.05 -22.83 -3.92
N LYS A 169 -23.79 -22.21 -3.00
CA LYS A 169 -25.25 -22.38 -2.90
C LYS A 169 -25.96 -21.85 -4.14
N PHE A 170 -25.56 -20.67 -4.63
CA PHE A 170 -26.10 -20.10 -5.86
C PHE A 170 -25.79 -20.97 -7.08
N ASN A 171 -24.59 -21.56 -7.16
CA ASN A 171 -24.19 -22.46 -8.24
C ASN A 171 -25.06 -23.71 -8.30
N GLN A 172 -25.42 -24.31 -7.15
CA GLN A 172 -26.34 -25.46 -7.09
C GLN A 172 -27.74 -25.08 -7.59
N TYR A 173 -28.28 -23.95 -7.13
CA TYR A 173 -29.58 -23.47 -7.55
C TYR A 173 -29.62 -23.13 -9.06
N TYR A 174 -28.61 -22.43 -9.54
CA TYR A 174 -28.45 -22.04 -10.93
C TYR A 174 -28.33 -23.26 -11.86
N ASN A 175 -27.57 -24.28 -11.50
CA ASN A 175 -27.43 -25.49 -12.30
C ASN A 175 -28.70 -26.35 -12.26
N SER A 176 -29.46 -26.36 -11.17
CA SER A 176 -30.78 -27.01 -11.12
C SER A 176 -31.76 -26.35 -12.09
N TRP A 177 -31.73 -25.02 -12.21
CA TRP A 177 -32.53 -24.30 -13.21
C TRP A 177 -32.03 -24.58 -14.64
N ARG A 178 -30.70 -24.55 -14.87
CA ARG A 178 -30.10 -24.87 -16.19
C ARG A 178 -30.46 -26.26 -16.68
N ALA A 179 -30.45 -27.27 -15.81
CA ALA A 179 -30.85 -28.63 -16.14
C ALA A 179 -32.30 -28.71 -16.59
N ARG A 180 -33.20 -27.91 -15.98
CA ARG A 180 -34.63 -27.88 -16.37
C ARG A 180 -34.86 -27.28 -17.76
N VAL A 181 -33.96 -26.41 -18.23
CA VAL A 181 -34.03 -25.77 -19.57
C VAL A 181 -33.08 -26.44 -20.58
N GLY A 182 -32.54 -27.63 -20.26
CA GLY A 182 -31.71 -28.42 -21.18
C GLY A 182 -30.30 -27.89 -21.41
N LEU A 183 -29.81 -26.99 -20.56
CA LEU A 183 -28.45 -26.45 -20.67
C LEU A 183 -27.44 -27.29 -19.90
N PRO A 184 -26.20 -27.46 -20.42
CA PRO A 184 -25.14 -28.22 -19.77
C PRO A 184 -24.74 -27.59 -18.41
N TYR A 185 -24.20 -28.44 -17.52
CA TYR A 185 -23.69 -28.01 -16.23
C TYR A 185 -22.60 -26.92 -16.39
N TRP A 186 -22.68 -25.85 -15.59
CA TRP A 186 -21.70 -24.80 -15.57
C TRP A 186 -21.09 -24.69 -14.16
N SER A 187 -19.75 -24.73 -14.08
CA SER A 187 -19.05 -24.72 -12.80
C SER A 187 -18.51 -23.34 -12.48
N LEU A 188 -19.16 -22.66 -11.54
CA LEU A 188 -18.67 -21.39 -11.00
C LEU A 188 -17.29 -21.55 -10.30
N SER A 189 -17.04 -22.72 -9.70
CA SER A 189 -15.74 -23.01 -9.06
C SER A 189 -14.60 -23.12 -10.10
N GLN A 190 -14.84 -23.69 -11.28
CA GLN A 190 -13.86 -23.70 -12.37
C GLN A 190 -13.60 -22.29 -12.91
N TYR A 191 -14.65 -21.51 -13.08
CA TYR A 191 -14.53 -20.10 -13.48
C TYR A 191 -13.70 -19.29 -12.49
N LEU A 192 -13.94 -19.45 -11.19
CA LEU A 192 -13.18 -18.78 -10.13
C LEU A 192 -11.72 -19.24 -10.07
N LYS A 193 -11.46 -20.57 -10.22
CA LYS A 193 -10.09 -21.10 -10.31
C LYS A 193 -9.31 -20.47 -11.47
N LEU A 194 -9.96 -20.33 -12.64
CA LEU A 194 -9.34 -19.68 -13.79
C LEU A 194 -9.04 -18.19 -13.52
N LYS A 195 -9.96 -17.49 -12.84
CA LYS A 195 -9.76 -16.09 -12.45
C LYS A 195 -8.61 -15.93 -11.45
N VAL A 196 -8.53 -16.80 -10.43
CA VAL A 196 -7.41 -16.81 -9.46
C VAL A 196 -6.09 -17.09 -10.18
N LYS A 197 -6.04 -18.08 -11.08
CA LYS A 197 -4.85 -18.36 -11.89
C LYS A 197 -4.40 -17.14 -12.69
N ASN A 198 -5.35 -16.44 -13.32
CA ASN A 198 -5.05 -15.24 -14.10
C ASN A 198 -4.54 -14.10 -13.20
N ALA A 199 -5.11 -13.93 -11.99
CA ALA A 199 -4.64 -12.93 -11.03
C ALA A 199 -3.20 -13.22 -10.56
N VAL A 200 -2.89 -14.48 -10.24
CA VAL A 200 -1.53 -14.90 -9.86
C VAL A 200 -0.55 -14.67 -11.01
N SER A 201 -0.91 -15.09 -12.22
CA SER A 201 -0.11 -14.86 -13.43
C SER A 201 0.17 -13.37 -13.65
N TYR A 202 -0.82 -12.54 -13.38
CA TYR A 202 -0.74 -11.10 -13.46
C TYR A 202 0.27 -10.49 -12.46
N ILE A 203 0.13 -10.83 -11.18
CA ILE A 203 1.05 -10.36 -10.13
C ILE A 203 2.49 -10.72 -10.51
N THR A 204 2.71 -11.97 -10.93
CA THR A 204 4.03 -12.46 -11.36
C THR A 204 4.56 -11.66 -12.55
N SER A 205 3.71 -11.36 -13.54
CA SER A 205 4.10 -10.57 -14.71
C SER A 205 4.43 -9.11 -14.35
N PHE A 206 3.69 -8.53 -13.42
CA PHE A 206 3.93 -7.18 -12.90
C PHE A 206 5.30 -7.10 -12.21
N GLU A 207 5.55 -8.00 -11.28
CA GLU A 207 6.80 -8.05 -10.53
C GLU A 207 8.01 -8.25 -11.47
N GLN A 208 7.88 -9.15 -12.45
CA GLN A 208 8.91 -9.38 -13.49
C GLN A 208 9.13 -8.16 -14.37
N ALA A 209 8.07 -7.45 -14.77
CA ALA A 209 8.18 -6.25 -15.59
C ALA A 209 8.92 -5.12 -14.84
N LEU A 210 8.63 -4.93 -13.55
CA LEU A 210 9.32 -3.95 -12.72
C LEU A 210 10.79 -4.33 -12.49
N ALA A 211 11.08 -5.61 -12.22
CA ALA A 211 12.46 -6.08 -12.09
C ALA A 211 13.25 -5.90 -13.41
N ALA A 212 12.62 -6.17 -14.55
CA ALA A 212 13.23 -5.94 -15.86
C ALA A 212 13.52 -4.46 -16.11
N GLU A 213 12.63 -3.55 -15.73
CA GLU A 213 12.84 -2.11 -15.86
C GLU A 213 14.01 -1.63 -14.97
N ALA A 214 14.06 -2.09 -13.70
CA ALA A 214 15.19 -1.80 -12.81
C ALA A 214 16.52 -2.28 -13.39
N ARG A 215 16.55 -3.51 -13.92
CA ARG A 215 17.74 -4.09 -14.58
C ARG A 215 18.15 -3.28 -15.80
N LYS A 216 17.21 -2.90 -16.65
CA LYS A 216 17.45 -2.07 -17.85
C LYS A 216 18.08 -0.73 -17.48
N LYS A 217 17.72 -0.16 -16.33
CA LYS A 217 18.29 1.08 -15.80
C LYS A 217 19.60 0.89 -15.04
N GLY A 218 20.11 -0.35 -14.92
CA GLY A 218 21.34 -0.66 -14.19
C GLY A 218 21.20 -0.43 -12.68
N LEU A 219 20.01 -0.71 -12.12
CA LEU A 219 19.70 -0.52 -10.71
C LEU A 219 19.61 -1.87 -9.98
N ASP A 220 19.84 -1.84 -8.67
CA ASP A 220 19.92 -3.03 -7.82
C ASP A 220 18.53 -3.54 -7.39
N GLY A 221 17.47 -2.73 -7.58
CA GLY A 221 16.12 -3.13 -7.21
C GLY A 221 15.06 -2.07 -7.50
N VAL A 222 13.85 -2.36 -7.07
CA VAL A 222 12.65 -1.53 -7.24
C VAL A 222 11.80 -1.50 -5.98
N ILE A 223 11.25 -0.33 -5.68
CA ILE A 223 10.23 -0.12 -4.63
C ILE A 223 8.97 0.41 -5.31
N CYS A 224 7.83 -0.25 -5.06
CA CYS A 224 6.55 0.10 -5.66
C CYS A 224 5.38 -0.13 -4.69
N GLY A 225 4.18 0.30 -5.09
CA GLY A 225 2.88 0.00 -4.50
C GLY A 225 1.96 -0.70 -5.50
N HIS A 226 0.77 -0.13 -5.72
CA HIS A 226 -0.21 -0.39 -6.77
C HIS A 226 -0.97 -1.72 -6.69
N ILE A 227 -0.31 -2.85 -6.47
CA ILE A 227 -0.97 -4.16 -6.42
C ILE A 227 -1.45 -4.56 -5.01
N HIS A 228 -1.27 -3.70 -4.02
CA HIS A 228 -1.70 -3.91 -2.62
C HIS A 228 -1.18 -5.21 -1.99
N LYS A 229 -0.02 -5.70 -2.44
CA LYS A 229 0.58 -6.94 -1.95
C LYS A 229 1.95 -6.65 -1.35
N PRO A 230 2.06 -6.48 -0.03
CA PRO A 230 3.33 -6.23 0.62
C PRO A 230 4.27 -7.42 0.44
N GLU A 231 5.46 -7.17 -0.12
CA GLU A 231 6.44 -8.22 -0.37
C GLU A 231 7.85 -7.65 -0.50
N ILE A 232 8.82 -8.40 0.00
CA ILE A 232 10.25 -8.16 -0.23
C ILE A 232 10.84 -9.48 -0.70
N ARG A 233 11.37 -9.50 -1.92
CA ARG A 233 12.01 -10.70 -2.48
C ARG A 233 13.06 -10.37 -3.53
N ASP A 234 13.92 -11.33 -3.84
CA ASP A 234 14.81 -11.26 -4.99
C ASP A 234 14.11 -11.81 -6.25
N ILE A 235 14.28 -11.13 -7.37
CA ILE A 235 13.82 -11.56 -8.69
C ILE A 235 15.04 -11.53 -9.63
N ASP A 236 15.70 -12.66 -9.77
CA ASP A 236 16.88 -12.83 -10.64
C ASP A 236 17.96 -11.76 -10.36
N GLY A 237 18.29 -11.53 -9.09
CA GLY A 237 19.30 -10.57 -8.64
C GLY A 237 18.81 -9.12 -8.53
N ILE A 238 17.53 -8.86 -8.73
CA ILE A 238 16.90 -7.55 -8.52
C ILE A 238 16.05 -7.60 -7.24
N LEU A 239 16.33 -6.73 -6.28
CA LEU A 239 15.53 -6.60 -5.07
C LEU A 239 14.19 -5.95 -5.41
N TYR A 240 13.12 -6.74 -5.33
CA TYR A 240 11.74 -6.27 -5.46
C TYR A 240 11.15 -5.99 -4.08
N CYS A 241 10.59 -4.78 -3.90
CA CYS A 241 9.90 -4.38 -2.69
C CYS A 241 8.55 -3.76 -3.05
N ASN A 242 7.47 -4.24 -2.43
CA ASN A 242 6.16 -3.61 -2.47
C ASN A 242 5.78 -3.22 -1.04
N ASP A 243 5.38 -1.97 -0.81
CA ASP A 243 5.09 -1.44 0.54
C ASP A 243 3.65 -1.73 1.01
N GLY A 244 2.82 -2.35 0.13
CA GLY A 244 1.46 -2.76 0.44
C GLY A 244 0.46 -1.61 0.33
N ASP A 245 -0.45 -1.48 1.30
CA ASP A 245 -1.54 -0.51 1.27
C ASP A 245 -2.03 -0.10 2.68
N TRP A 246 -2.86 0.94 2.74
CA TRP A 246 -3.54 1.41 3.95
C TRP A 246 -5.06 1.24 3.91
N VAL A 247 -5.52 0.25 3.17
CA VAL A 247 -6.92 -0.18 3.08
C VAL A 247 -7.10 -1.54 3.78
N GLU A 248 -6.23 -2.51 3.47
CA GLU A 248 -6.31 -3.90 3.95
C GLU A 248 -5.05 -4.34 4.71
N SER A 249 -3.86 -4.24 4.11
CA SER A 249 -2.62 -4.76 4.68
C SER A 249 -2.06 -3.91 5.82
N LEU A 250 -2.29 -2.59 5.80
CA LEU A 250 -1.80 -1.61 6.78
C LEU A 250 -0.28 -1.68 6.98
N THR A 251 0.43 -1.71 5.88
CA THR A 251 1.88 -1.88 5.84
C THR A 251 2.60 -0.63 5.34
N ALA A 252 3.86 -0.53 5.69
CA ALA A 252 4.83 0.44 5.17
C ALA A 252 6.18 -0.25 5.06
N LEU A 253 6.96 0.10 4.04
CA LEU A 253 8.35 -0.31 3.98
C LEU A 253 9.20 0.71 4.74
N ILE A 254 10.15 0.22 5.53
CA ILE A 254 11.04 1.07 6.32
C ILE A 254 12.50 0.75 6.02
N GLU A 255 13.34 1.75 6.14
CA GLU A 255 14.79 1.62 6.13
C GLU A 255 15.32 2.11 7.47
N GLU A 256 16.05 1.23 8.16
CA GLU A 256 16.66 1.51 9.46
C GLU A 256 17.79 2.55 9.34
N PRO A 257 18.08 3.32 10.39
CA PRO A 257 19.33 4.07 10.49
C PRO A 257 20.51 3.11 10.51
N THR A 258 21.60 3.46 9.81
CA THR A 258 22.89 2.74 9.90
C THR A 258 23.60 3.09 11.17
#